data_9294cf200792300c78c0296c0cef12c1
#
_entry.id   9294cf200792300c78c0296c0cef12c1
#
_cell.length_a   1.000
_cell.length_b   1.000
_cell.length_c   1.000
_cell.angle_alpha   90.00
_cell.angle_beta   90.00
_cell.angle_gamma   90.00
#
_symmetry.space_group_name_H-M   'P 1'
#
loop_
_entity.id
_entity.type
_entity.pdbx_description
1 polymer ?
#
loop_
_entity_poly.entity_id
_entity_poly.type
_entity_poly.pdbx_seq_one_letter_code
_entity_poly.pdbx_strand_id
1 'polypeptide(L)'
;LLTNYDKDDIMILSPFNVQKAGTYAINNAIQSVYNSNPVLTSYTRQSIEISFKRGDRIVNTENNYHIMGDHGEIAVMNGDMGHVLDYDEHEKLLKVEFDDGVAHLETGDVFKQLLGYCISVHKSQGTQAKAVIVVIDSSHGFFLTRNLCYVATSRAQEKLIIVGDINTINNALNVQEEKRRNTWLRELLIKEEC
;
A
#
# COMPACT_ATOMS: atom_id res chain seq x y z
N LEU A 1 1.17 -5.81 19.50
CA LEU A 1 0.99 -4.46 18.96
C LEU A 1 -0.43 -3.95 19.16
N LEU A 2 -1.45 -4.70 18.78
CA LEU A 2 -2.86 -4.31 18.91
C LEU A 2 -3.32 -4.02 20.35
N THR A 3 -2.51 -4.34 21.36
CA THR A 3 -2.77 -3.99 22.75
C THR A 3 -2.40 -2.53 23.06
N ASN A 4 -1.48 -1.94 22.26
CA ASN A 4 -0.87 -0.65 22.56
C ASN A 4 -1.10 0.39 21.44
N TYR A 5 -1.58 -0.01 20.26
CA TYR A 5 -1.80 0.84 19.11
C TYR A 5 -3.15 0.51 18.48
N ASP A 6 -3.86 1.54 18.03
CA ASP A 6 -5.01 1.33 17.17
C ASP A 6 -4.58 0.69 15.86
N LYS A 7 -5.47 -0.08 15.23
CA LYS A 7 -5.20 -0.74 13.94
C LYS A 7 -4.80 0.25 12.85
N ASP A 8 -5.33 1.48 12.89
CA ASP A 8 -5.03 2.53 11.92
C ASP A 8 -3.68 3.22 12.20
N ASP A 9 -3.15 3.10 13.41
CA ASP A 9 -1.79 3.51 13.76
C ASP A 9 -0.71 2.51 13.35
N ILE A 10 -1.11 1.33 12.82
CA ILE A 10 -0.20 0.27 12.40
C ILE A 10 -0.12 0.23 10.86
N MET A 11 1.10 0.30 10.34
CA MET A 11 1.40 0.14 8.91
C MET A 11 2.23 -1.11 8.69
N ILE A 12 1.80 -1.98 7.77
CA ILE A 12 2.56 -3.16 7.36
C ILE A 12 3.10 -2.90 5.95
N LEU A 13 4.40 -3.07 5.78
CA LEU A 13 5.11 -2.81 4.54
C LEU A 13 5.76 -4.07 3.98
N SER A 14 5.61 -4.27 2.67
CA SER A 14 6.40 -5.23 1.91
C SER A 14 7.11 -4.53 0.75
N PRO A 15 8.31 -4.93 0.37
CA PRO A 15 9.02 -4.37 -0.76
C PRO A 15 8.27 -4.50 -2.10
N PHE A 16 7.50 -5.59 -2.29
CA PHE A 16 6.89 -5.95 -3.56
C PHE A 16 5.42 -6.36 -3.41
N ASN A 17 4.68 -6.29 -4.53
CA ASN A 17 3.26 -6.66 -4.55
C ASN A 17 3.06 -8.17 -4.76
N VAL A 18 3.81 -8.74 -5.70
CA VAL A 18 3.76 -10.16 -6.07
C VAL A 18 4.87 -10.88 -5.32
N GLN A 19 4.82 -12.18 -5.21
CA GLN A 19 5.72 -13.09 -4.50
C GLN A 19 5.14 -13.57 -3.17
N LYS A 20 5.81 -14.56 -2.57
CA LYS A 20 5.33 -15.29 -1.38
C LYS A 20 5.05 -14.37 -0.18
N ALA A 21 5.85 -13.34 0.02
CA ALA A 21 5.67 -12.32 1.04
C ALA A 21 5.37 -10.94 0.44
N GLY A 22 4.75 -10.89 -0.74
CA GLY A 22 4.27 -9.67 -1.37
C GLY A 22 2.99 -9.14 -0.74
N THR A 23 2.65 -7.88 -1.03
CA THR A 23 1.47 -7.24 -0.42
C THR A 23 0.18 -8.01 -0.65
N TYR A 24 -0.01 -8.62 -1.82
CA TYR A 24 -1.22 -9.39 -2.10
C TYR A 24 -1.35 -10.63 -1.20
N ALA A 25 -0.27 -11.40 -1.04
CA ALA A 25 -0.29 -12.59 -0.19
C ALA A 25 -0.49 -12.24 1.29
N ILE A 26 0.19 -11.18 1.75
CA ILE A 26 0.05 -10.70 3.14
C ILE A 26 -1.36 -10.16 3.39
N ASN A 27 -1.91 -9.37 2.49
CA ASN A 27 -3.27 -8.83 2.59
C ASN A 27 -4.32 -9.95 2.69
N ASN A 28 -4.25 -10.95 1.80
CA ASN A 28 -5.18 -12.08 1.83
C ASN A 28 -5.05 -12.90 3.12
N ALA A 29 -3.82 -13.10 3.61
CA ALA A 29 -3.58 -13.80 4.87
C ALA A 29 -4.15 -13.02 6.08
N ILE A 30 -3.94 -11.71 6.14
CA ILE A 30 -4.49 -10.86 7.20
C ILE A 30 -6.01 -10.85 7.14
N GLN A 31 -6.60 -10.61 5.94
CA GLN A 31 -8.04 -10.61 5.76
C GLN A 31 -8.68 -11.93 6.24
N SER A 32 -8.09 -13.06 5.87
CA SER A 32 -8.63 -14.38 6.21
C SER A 32 -8.67 -14.65 7.72
N VAL A 33 -7.70 -14.11 8.47
CA VAL A 33 -7.61 -14.27 9.93
C VAL A 33 -8.41 -13.20 10.66
N TYR A 34 -8.41 -11.98 10.14
CA TYR A 34 -8.89 -10.80 10.87
C TYR A 34 -10.33 -10.43 10.56
N ASN A 35 -10.81 -10.73 9.34
CA ASN A 35 -12.15 -10.37 8.89
C ASN A 35 -12.94 -11.62 8.48
N SER A 36 -13.81 -12.08 9.35
CA SER A 36 -14.69 -13.25 9.13
C SER A 36 -16.00 -12.89 8.37
N ASN A 37 -16.22 -11.63 8.03
CA ASN A 37 -17.41 -11.22 7.29
C ASN A 37 -17.48 -11.89 5.93
N PRO A 38 -18.68 -12.07 5.36
CA PRO A 38 -18.84 -12.61 4.01
C PRO A 38 -18.20 -11.68 2.97
N VAL A 39 -17.80 -12.26 1.85
CA VAL A 39 -17.32 -11.50 0.69
C VAL A 39 -18.50 -10.74 0.08
N LEU A 40 -18.35 -9.44 -0.08
CA LEU A 40 -19.32 -8.56 -0.72
C LEU A 40 -19.14 -8.53 -2.24
N THR A 41 -17.92 -8.37 -2.70
CA THR A 41 -17.55 -8.38 -4.12
C THR A 41 -16.10 -8.81 -4.30
N SER A 42 -15.72 -9.27 -5.48
CA SER A 42 -14.35 -9.63 -5.81
C SER A 42 -14.02 -9.39 -7.28
N TYR A 43 -12.74 -9.31 -7.57
CA TYR A 43 -12.22 -9.29 -8.93
C TYR A 43 -10.86 -9.99 -9.01
N THR A 44 -10.42 -10.31 -10.24
CA THR A 44 -9.12 -10.94 -10.46
C THR A 44 -8.13 -9.94 -11.06
N ARG A 45 -6.96 -9.79 -10.43
CA ARG A 45 -5.84 -8.98 -10.93
C ARG A 45 -4.57 -9.83 -10.96
N GLN A 46 -3.92 -9.93 -12.12
CA GLN A 46 -2.68 -10.72 -12.30
C GLN A 46 -2.81 -12.16 -11.78
N SER A 47 -3.94 -12.82 -12.06
CA SER A 47 -4.27 -14.16 -11.60
C SER A 47 -4.42 -14.31 -10.07
N ILE A 48 -4.54 -13.22 -9.34
CA ILE A 48 -4.81 -13.18 -7.90
C ILE A 48 -6.22 -12.65 -7.69
N GLU A 49 -7.02 -13.38 -6.92
CA GLU A 49 -8.33 -12.92 -6.50
C GLU A 49 -8.18 -11.88 -5.38
N ILE A 50 -8.84 -10.75 -5.56
CA ILE A 50 -8.96 -9.67 -4.57
C ILE A 50 -10.43 -9.59 -4.21
N SER A 51 -10.75 -9.90 -2.98
CA SER A 51 -12.11 -9.85 -2.45
C SER A 51 -12.23 -8.76 -1.38
N PHE A 52 -13.40 -8.15 -1.32
CA PHE A 52 -13.72 -7.12 -0.33
C PHE A 52 -14.83 -7.60 0.59
N LYS A 53 -14.64 -7.37 1.89
CA LYS A 53 -15.57 -7.68 2.95
C LYS A 53 -15.87 -6.40 3.74
N ARG A 54 -17.02 -6.34 4.38
CA ARG A 54 -17.35 -5.23 5.28
C ARG A 54 -16.27 -5.04 6.34
N GLY A 55 -15.79 -3.81 6.53
CA GLY A 55 -14.74 -3.46 7.48
C GLY A 55 -13.32 -3.71 6.98
N ASP A 56 -13.12 -4.15 5.74
CA ASP A 56 -11.79 -4.23 5.16
C ASP A 56 -11.17 -2.85 5.01
N ARG A 57 -9.89 -2.75 5.32
CA ARG A 57 -9.07 -1.61 4.98
C ARG A 57 -8.60 -1.74 3.53
N ILE A 58 -8.81 -0.70 2.74
CA ILE A 58 -8.42 -0.68 1.32
C ILE A 58 -7.54 0.52 1.02
N VAL A 59 -6.86 0.49 -0.13
CA VAL A 59 -6.08 1.59 -0.67
C VAL A 59 -6.45 1.82 -2.12
N ASN A 60 -6.71 3.07 -2.47
CA ASN A 60 -6.93 3.49 -3.85
C ASN A 60 -5.61 3.51 -4.63
N THR A 61 -5.64 3.11 -5.91
CA THR A 61 -4.42 3.01 -6.73
C THR A 61 -4.33 4.02 -7.87
N GLU A 62 -5.40 4.76 -8.13
CA GLU A 62 -5.47 5.74 -9.21
C GLU A 62 -6.30 6.95 -8.78
N ASN A 63 -5.91 8.14 -9.23
CA ASN A 63 -6.70 9.34 -8.92
C ASN A 63 -8.05 9.29 -9.64
N ASN A 64 -9.11 9.61 -8.91
CA ASN A 64 -10.42 9.91 -9.47
C ASN A 64 -11.02 11.12 -8.74
N TYR A 65 -11.29 12.18 -9.49
CA TYR A 65 -11.76 13.46 -8.96
C TYR A 65 -13.28 13.59 -8.96
N HIS A 66 -14.00 12.61 -9.51
CA HIS A 66 -15.44 12.67 -9.75
C HIS A 66 -16.15 11.37 -9.32
N ILE A 67 -15.97 10.98 -8.06
CA ILE A 67 -16.67 9.83 -7.50
C ILE A 67 -17.91 10.36 -6.77
N MET A 68 -19.08 9.79 -7.06
CA MET A 68 -20.28 10.10 -6.32
C MET A 68 -20.19 9.59 -4.89
N GLY A 69 -20.54 10.44 -3.94
CA GLY A 69 -20.62 10.11 -2.53
C GLY A 69 -21.99 10.46 -1.95
N ASP A 70 -22.18 10.22 -0.65
CA ASP A 70 -23.45 10.47 0.05
C ASP A 70 -23.87 11.96 0.02
N HIS A 71 -22.91 12.88 -0.09
CA HIS A 71 -23.13 14.32 -0.03
C HIS A 71 -22.70 15.08 -1.29
N GLY A 72 -22.50 14.38 -2.40
CA GLY A 72 -22.04 14.94 -3.67
C GLY A 72 -20.75 14.29 -4.16
N GLU A 73 -20.12 14.89 -5.16
CA GLU A 73 -18.84 14.39 -5.69
C GLU A 73 -17.72 14.55 -4.67
N ILE A 74 -16.89 13.52 -4.56
CA ILE A 74 -15.65 13.53 -3.78
C ILE A 74 -14.47 13.12 -4.66
N ALA A 75 -13.28 13.59 -4.31
CA ALA A 75 -12.05 13.19 -4.96
C ALA A 75 -11.37 12.11 -4.12
N VAL A 76 -10.96 11.01 -4.77
CA VAL A 76 -10.18 9.96 -4.13
C VAL A 76 -8.85 9.82 -4.87
N MET A 77 -7.78 10.05 -4.16
CA MET A 77 -6.43 10.11 -4.72
C MET A 77 -5.73 8.76 -4.65
N ASN A 78 -4.70 8.59 -5.47
CA ASN A 78 -3.82 7.42 -5.37
C ASN A 78 -3.08 7.43 -4.03
N GLY A 79 -3.28 6.36 -3.26
CA GLY A 79 -2.71 6.22 -1.92
C GLY A 79 -3.71 6.44 -0.79
N ASP A 80 -4.88 7.02 -1.07
CA ASP A 80 -5.91 7.21 -0.05
C ASP A 80 -6.36 5.86 0.51
N MET A 81 -6.47 5.85 1.82
CA MET A 81 -6.94 4.69 2.58
C MET A 81 -8.40 4.85 2.91
N GLY A 82 -9.13 3.74 2.88
CA GLY A 82 -10.54 3.75 3.23
C GLY A 82 -10.99 2.44 3.87
N HIS A 83 -12.22 2.44 4.38
CA HIS A 83 -12.86 1.26 4.97
C HIS A 83 -14.11 0.88 4.19
N VAL A 84 -14.21 -0.40 3.84
CA VAL A 84 -15.38 -0.94 3.13
C VAL A 84 -16.57 -0.96 4.08
N LEU A 85 -17.63 -0.26 3.69
CA LEU A 85 -18.87 -0.20 4.46
C LEU A 85 -19.85 -1.27 4.02
N ASP A 86 -20.19 -1.31 2.72
CA ASP A 86 -21.21 -2.19 2.17
C ASP A 86 -21.08 -2.34 0.64
N TYR A 87 -21.90 -3.21 0.05
CA TYR A 87 -22.03 -3.37 -1.38
C TYR A 87 -23.50 -3.42 -1.77
N ASP A 88 -23.92 -2.53 -2.66
CA ASP A 88 -25.24 -2.53 -3.23
C ASP A 88 -25.29 -3.46 -4.45
N GLU A 89 -25.97 -4.59 -4.32
CA GLU A 89 -26.10 -5.60 -5.39
C GLU A 89 -26.95 -5.12 -6.58
N HIS A 90 -27.89 -4.20 -6.36
CA HIS A 90 -28.76 -3.69 -7.42
C HIS A 90 -28.05 -2.68 -8.30
N GLU A 91 -27.38 -1.74 -7.68
CA GLU A 91 -26.64 -0.68 -8.37
C GLU A 91 -25.18 -1.07 -8.66
N LYS A 92 -24.71 -2.19 -8.08
CA LYS A 92 -23.32 -2.70 -8.18
C LYS A 92 -22.29 -1.67 -7.70
N LEU A 93 -22.60 -1.03 -6.58
CA LEU A 93 -21.77 0.01 -5.96
C LEU A 93 -21.12 -0.52 -4.69
N LEU A 94 -19.80 -0.40 -4.61
CA LEU A 94 -19.05 -0.63 -3.37
C LEU A 94 -18.97 0.69 -2.58
N LYS A 95 -19.53 0.71 -1.38
CA LYS A 95 -19.48 1.88 -0.48
C LYS A 95 -18.23 1.81 0.38
N VAL A 96 -17.45 2.86 0.30
CA VAL A 96 -16.17 2.97 1.02
C VAL A 96 -16.09 4.32 1.72
N GLU A 97 -15.76 4.31 2.99
CA GLU A 97 -15.47 5.50 3.77
C GLU A 97 -14.00 5.88 3.61
N PHE A 98 -13.74 7.04 3.02
CA PHE A 98 -12.45 7.71 2.96
C PHE A 98 -12.47 8.93 3.89
N ASP A 99 -11.33 9.58 4.09
CA ASP A 99 -11.23 10.76 4.95
C ASP A 99 -12.17 11.90 4.51
N ASP A 100 -12.36 12.08 3.21
CA ASP A 100 -13.23 13.11 2.62
C ASP A 100 -14.72 12.74 2.57
N GLY A 101 -15.09 11.53 2.96
CA GLY A 101 -16.47 11.05 3.00
C GLY A 101 -16.68 9.65 2.40
N VAL A 102 -17.94 9.27 2.28
CA VAL A 102 -18.32 7.96 1.73
C VAL A 102 -18.39 8.04 0.21
N ALA A 103 -17.58 7.22 -0.45
CA ALA A 103 -17.54 7.04 -1.90
C ALA A 103 -18.45 5.87 -2.34
N HIS A 104 -19.14 6.05 -3.45
CA HIS A 104 -19.90 4.99 -4.13
C HIS A 104 -19.12 4.55 -5.37
N LEU A 105 -18.32 3.49 -5.22
CA LEU A 105 -17.41 3.01 -6.25
C LEU A 105 -18.15 2.12 -7.24
N GLU A 106 -18.22 2.53 -8.49
CA GLU A 106 -18.68 1.70 -9.59
C GLU A 106 -17.69 0.57 -9.90
N THR A 107 -18.10 -0.41 -10.68
CA THR A 107 -17.27 -1.57 -11.04
C THR A 107 -15.88 -1.16 -11.57
N GLY A 108 -15.79 -0.10 -12.39
CA GLY A 108 -14.52 0.42 -12.90
C GLY A 108 -13.59 0.97 -11.82
N ASP A 109 -14.15 1.57 -10.77
CA ASP A 109 -13.40 2.11 -9.64
C ASP A 109 -13.03 1.02 -8.62
N VAL A 110 -13.86 -0.02 -8.49
CA VAL A 110 -13.53 -1.20 -7.66
C VAL A 110 -12.23 -1.86 -8.12
N PHE A 111 -11.97 -1.94 -9.44
CA PHE A 111 -10.72 -2.47 -9.97
C PHE A 111 -9.48 -1.65 -9.61
N LYS A 112 -9.66 -0.41 -9.17
CA LYS A 112 -8.59 0.49 -8.71
C LYS A 112 -8.33 0.37 -7.21
N GLN A 113 -9.11 -0.43 -6.49
CA GLN A 113 -8.92 -0.65 -5.06
C GLN A 113 -8.08 -1.89 -4.81
N LEU A 114 -7.25 -1.86 -3.79
CA LEU A 114 -6.54 -3.02 -3.24
C LEU A 114 -6.80 -3.12 -1.74
N LEU A 115 -6.64 -4.31 -1.17
CA LEU A 115 -6.60 -4.41 0.29
C LEU A 115 -5.42 -3.61 0.84
N GLY A 116 -5.66 -2.87 1.91
CA GLY A 116 -4.77 -1.89 2.50
C GLY A 116 -4.17 -2.29 3.86
N TYR A 117 -4.26 -3.55 4.29
CA TYR A 117 -3.61 -4.01 5.51
C TYR A 117 -2.08 -3.99 5.38
N CYS A 118 -1.57 -4.36 4.21
CA CYS A 118 -0.17 -4.28 3.84
C CYS A 118 -0.04 -3.50 2.53
N ILE A 119 0.83 -2.49 2.49
CA ILE A 119 1.12 -1.70 1.29
C ILE A 119 2.58 -1.84 0.88
N SER A 120 2.89 -1.49 -0.36
CA SER A 120 4.28 -1.50 -0.80
C SER A 120 5.06 -0.33 -0.22
N VAL A 121 6.37 -0.52 -0.02
CA VAL A 121 7.26 0.55 0.47
C VAL A 121 7.16 1.81 -0.40
N HIS A 122 7.00 1.66 -1.72
CA HIS A 122 6.83 2.82 -2.62
C HIS A 122 5.53 3.59 -2.34
N LYS A 123 4.43 2.89 -2.07
CA LYS A 123 3.15 3.53 -1.73
C LYS A 123 3.15 4.21 -0.36
N SER A 124 4.04 3.79 0.55
CA SER A 124 4.18 4.44 1.85
C SER A 124 4.98 5.74 1.83
N GLN A 125 5.50 6.16 0.67
CA GLN A 125 6.25 7.40 0.56
C GLN A 125 5.34 8.60 0.87
N GLY A 126 5.80 9.46 1.76
CA GLY A 126 5.02 10.63 2.23
C GLY A 126 4.15 10.35 3.45
N THR A 127 3.92 9.08 3.83
CA THR A 127 3.14 8.72 5.02
C THR A 127 4.03 8.19 6.15
N GLN A 128 3.52 8.25 7.38
CA GLN A 128 4.16 7.71 8.59
C GLN A 128 3.09 7.05 9.45
N ALA A 129 3.51 6.14 10.33
CA ALA A 129 2.64 5.49 11.31
C ALA A 129 3.37 5.34 12.64
N LYS A 130 2.63 5.27 13.75
CA LYS A 130 3.21 5.08 15.08
C LYS A 130 3.98 3.75 15.15
N ALA A 131 3.40 2.69 14.61
CA ALA A 131 4.04 1.38 14.52
C ALA A 131 4.15 0.90 13.08
N VAL A 132 5.34 0.47 12.67
CA VAL A 132 5.58 -0.08 11.33
C VAL A 132 6.14 -1.48 11.43
N ILE A 133 5.55 -2.38 10.66
CA ILE A 133 6.03 -3.75 10.48
C ILE A 133 6.56 -3.86 9.05
N VAL A 134 7.84 -4.15 8.88
CA VAL A 134 8.47 -4.38 7.57
C VAL A 134 8.68 -5.87 7.37
N VAL A 135 8.07 -6.44 6.33
CA VAL A 135 8.18 -7.87 6.02
C VAL A 135 9.21 -8.06 4.91
N ILE A 136 10.28 -8.80 5.20
CA ILE A 136 11.38 -9.07 4.27
C ILE A 136 11.61 -10.57 4.17
N ASP A 137 11.29 -11.16 3.03
CA ASP A 137 11.51 -12.58 2.74
C ASP A 137 12.75 -12.79 1.86
N SER A 138 13.33 -13.98 1.87
CA SER A 138 14.49 -14.34 1.05
C SER A 138 14.24 -14.15 -0.46
N SER A 139 13.00 -14.28 -0.92
CA SER A 139 12.60 -14.02 -2.31
C SER A 139 12.75 -12.56 -2.73
N HIS A 140 12.85 -11.63 -1.78
CA HIS A 140 13.04 -10.21 -2.04
C HIS A 140 14.50 -9.83 -2.34
N GLY A 141 15.46 -10.71 -2.01
CA GLY A 141 16.89 -10.39 -1.92
C GLY A 141 17.49 -9.78 -3.18
N PHE A 142 17.01 -10.17 -4.36
CA PHE A 142 17.57 -9.69 -5.62
C PHE A 142 17.26 -8.22 -5.93
N PHE A 143 16.14 -7.70 -5.42
CA PHE A 143 15.67 -6.34 -5.70
C PHE A 143 15.69 -5.44 -4.46
N LEU A 144 16.00 -6.01 -3.30
CA LEU A 144 16.04 -5.24 -2.07
C LEU A 144 17.33 -4.42 -2.03
N THR A 145 17.20 -3.11 -1.87
CA THR A 145 18.33 -2.19 -1.81
C THR A 145 18.38 -1.48 -0.47
N ARG A 146 19.56 -0.93 -0.13
CA ARG A 146 19.76 -0.10 1.06
C ARG A 146 18.75 1.05 1.11
N ASN A 147 18.52 1.71 -0.02
CA ASN A 147 17.60 2.84 -0.09
C ASN A 147 16.16 2.42 0.21
N LEU A 148 15.73 1.25 -0.31
CA LEU A 148 14.39 0.73 -0.05
C LEU A 148 14.20 0.37 1.42
N CYS A 149 15.22 -0.26 2.05
CA CYS A 149 15.22 -0.53 3.48
C CYS A 149 15.13 0.78 4.29
N TYR A 150 15.88 1.81 3.91
CA TYR A 150 15.85 3.12 4.58
C TYR A 150 14.46 3.76 4.47
N VAL A 151 13.86 3.76 3.29
CA VAL A 151 12.50 4.31 3.10
C VAL A 151 11.50 3.56 3.99
N ALA A 152 11.54 2.23 4.01
CA ALA A 152 10.61 1.43 4.81
C ALA A 152 10.75 1.71 6.31
N THR A 153 11.99 1.74 6.82
CA THR A 153 12.26 1.92 8.25
C THR A 153 11.99 3.34 8.73
N SER A 154 12.18 4.35 7.87
CA SER A 154 11.90 5.76 8.19
C SER A 154 10.40 6.11 8.28
N ARG A 155 9.50 5.17 8.01
CA ARG A 155 8.04 5.36 8.17
C ARG A 155 7.59 5.26 9.64
N ALA A 156 8.37 4.60 10.50
CA ALA A 156 8.03 4.40 11.90
C ALA A 156 8.30 5.65 12.74
N GLN A 157 7.29 6.10 13.49
CA GLN A 157 7.42 7.20 14.45
C GLN A 157 7.89 6.70 15.82
N GLU A 158 7.30 5.61 16.32
CA GLU A 158 7.54 5.10 17.68
C GLU A 158 8.11 3.69 17.69
N LYS A 159 7.53 2.79 16.88
CA LYS A 159 7.86 1.36 16.90
C LYS A 159 8.15 0.83 15.52
N LEU A 160 9.32 0.24 15.34
CA LEU A 160 9.70 -0.51 14.15
C LEU A 160 9.84 -1.99 14.49
N ILE A 161 9.21 -2.85 13.70
CA ILE A 161 9.38 -4.30 13.74
C ILE A 161 9.77 -4.77 12.35
N ILE A 162 10.85 -5.53 12.28
CA ILE A 162 11.27 -6.18 11.03
C ILE A 162 11.04 -7.66 11.17
N VAL A 163 10.30 -8.26 10.26
CA VAL A 163 9.97 -9.69 10.23
C VAL A 163 10.55 -10.30 8.97
N GLY A 164 11.36 -11.33 9.12
CA GLY A 164 11.86 -12.09 7.98
C GLY A 164 13.33 -12.50 8.05
N ASP A 165 13.99 -12.60 6.89
CA ASP A 165 15.32 -13.17 6.77
C ASP A 165 16.41 -12.11 6.98
N ILE A 166 17.18 -12.28 8.07
CA ILE A 166 18.27 -11.37 8.45
C ILE A 166 19.40 -11.34 7.41
N ASN A 167 19.67 -12.45 6.71
CA ASN A 167 20.73 -12.49 5.70
C ASN A 167 20.34 -11.65 4.49
N THR A 168 19.07 -11.71 4.08
CA THR A 168 18.54 -10.88 3.01
C THR A 168 18.63 -9.39 3.35
N ILE A 169 18.33 -9.03 4.60
CA ILE A 169 18.46 -7.65 5.08
C ILE A 169 19.92 -7.20 5.04
N ASN A 170 20.83 -8.00 5.59
CA ASN A 170 22.27 -7.68 5.61
C ASN A 170 22.84 -7.53 4.20
N ASN A 171 22.45 -8.40 3.27
CA ASN A 171 22.84 -8.29 1.88
C ASN A 171 22.34 -7.00 1.24
N ALA A 172 21.09 -6.65 1.46
CA ALA A 172 20.47 -5.43 0.94
C ALA A 172 21.17 -4.15 1.43
N LEU A 173 21.63 -4.12 2.69
CA LEU A 173 22.35 -2.98 3.26
C LEU A 173 23.69 -2.73 2.57
N ASN A 174 24.29 -3.77 1.95
CA ASN A 174 25.53 -3.68 1.20
C ASN A 174 25.32 -3.32 -0.28
N VAL A 175 24.07 -3.38 -0.79
CA VAL A 175 23.75 -2.99 -2.16
C VAL A 175 23.56 -1.48 -2.22
N GLN A 176 24.55 -0.77 -2.77
CA GLN A 176 24.43 0.64 -3.10
C GLN A 176 23.95 0.77 -4.55
N GLU A 177 22.75 1.31 -4.73
CA GLU A 177 22.32 1.75 -6.06
C GLU A 177 22.97 3.09 -6.36
N GLU A 178 24.15 3.07 -6.95
CA GLU A 178 24.68 4.24 -7.64
C GLU A 178 23.97 4.40 -8.98
N LYS A 179 22.76 4.95 -8.97
CA LYS A 179 22.15 5.47 -10.20
C LYS A 179 22.85 6.77 -10.55
N ARG A 180 23.93 6.69 -11.33
CA ARG A 180 24.41 7.84 -12.10
C ARG A 180 23.23 8.33 -12.94
N ARG A 181 22.68 9.47 -12.55
CA ARG A 181 21.68 10.14 -13.38
C ARG A 181 22.41 10.65 -14.62
N ASN A 182 22.15 10.05 -15.76
CA ASN A 182 22.58 10.59 -17.04
C ASN A 182 21.77 11.85 -17.37
N THR A 183 22.14 12.97 -16.81
CA THR A 183 21.53 14.26 -17.10
C THR A 183 22.61 15.19 -17.64
N TRP A 184 22.24 16.02 -18.60
CA TRP A 184 23.10 17.09 -19.13
C TRP A 184 23.16 18.32 -18.22
N LEU A 185 22.55 18.26 -17.03
CA LEU A 185 22.43 19.42 -16.15
C LEU A 185 23.80 19.99 -15.75
N ARG A 186 24.78 19.12 -15.47
CA ARG A 186 26.13 19.55 -15.11
C ARG A 186 26.81 20.31 -16.26
N GLU A 187 26.72 19.79 -17.49
CA GLU A 187 27.29 20.40 -18.69
C GLU A 187 26.60 21.70 -19.06
N LEU A 188 25.28 21.81 -18.81
CA LEU A 188 24.53 23.05 -19.02
C LEU A 188 24.93 24.12 -18.01
N LEU A 189 25.04 23.79 -16.73
CA LEU A 189 25.45 24.74 -15.69
C LEU A 189 26.87 25.26 -15.90
N ILE A 190 27.83 24.43 -16.36
CA ILE A 190 29.20 24.87 -16.66
C ILE A 190 29.23 25.79 -17.88
N LYS A 191 28.30 25.65 -18.83
CA LYS A 191 28.23 26.52 -20.01
C LYS A 191 27.64 27.90 -19.74
N GLU A 192 26.89 28.10 -18.68
CA GLU A 192 26.33 29.39 -18.27
C GLU A 192 27.32 30.23 -17.44
N GLU A 193 28.42 29.67 -16.96
CA GLU A 193 29.47 30.37 -16.21
C GLU A 193 30.61 30.91 -17.10
N CYS A 194 30.53 30.75 -18.43
CA CYS A 194 31.40 31.36 -19.45
C CYS A 194 30.61 32.38 -20.26
#